data_8c32a31df4fe6a87d9a9ba80f95d9038
#
_entry.id   8c32a31df4fe6a87d9a9ba80f95d9038
#
_cell.length_a   1.000
_cell.length_b   1.000
_cell.length_c   1.000
_cell.angle_alpha   90.00
_cell.angle_beta   90.00
_cell.angle_gamma   90.00
#
_symmetry.space_group_name_H-M   'P 1'
#
loop_
_entity.id
_entity.type
_entity.pdbx_description
1 polymer ?
#
loop_
_entity_poly.entity_id
_entity_poly.type
_entity_poly.pdbx_seq_one_letter_code
_entity_poly.pdbx_strand_id
1 'polypeptide(L)'
;IILRDYQDILWTKSLSGGCEYCEANQGRPLQLTVFFNILRPQNIEIEGRKFWAYKHGPIELVIMRTRHFPDTAISVDESQWCSGVFINRKVWISGDTMFDADYPIRFGRLAEVMFHDTQLFFGGVHASYQELITLPEDVRAKMFLYHYRDNWDKPETWAGGTDKYTGDPVKDGFLGWTEQ
;
A
#
# COMPACT_ATOMS: atom_id res chain seq x y z
N ILE A 1 -14.76 -0.96 -5.96
CA ILE A 1 -14.98 -0.82 -4.50
C ILE A 1 -14.39 0.50 -4.09
N ILE A 2 -15.13 1.26 -3.29
CA ILE A 2 -14.64 2.55 -2.77
C ILE A 2 -15.20 2.82 -1.38
N LEU A 3 -14.36 3.32 -0.49
CA LEU A 3 -14.75 3.83 0.82
C LEU A 3 -15.56 5.13 0.66
N ARG A 4 -16.54 5.34 1.55
CA ARG A 4 -17.41 6.52 1.48
C ARG A 4 -16.60 7.80 1.58
N ASP A 5 -15.67 7.87 2.51
CA ASP A 5 -14.88 9.06 2.82
C ASP A 5 -13.92 9.45 1.69
N TYR A 6 -13.59 8.50 0.80
CA TYR A 6 -12.69 8.76 -0.32
C TYR A 6 -13.43 9.03 -1.65
N GLN A 7 -14.71 8.73 -1.73
CA GLN A 7 -15.48 8.86 -2.98
C GLN A 7 -15.45 10.27 -3.55
N ASP A 8 -15.71 11.26 -2.70
CA ASP A 8 -15.79 12.65 -3.15
C ASP A 8 -14.42 13.18 -3.57
N ILE A 9 -13.37 12.76 -2.88
CA ILE A 9 -11.98 13.07 -3.26
C ILE A 9 -11.66 12.47 -4.64
N LEU A 10 -11.95 11.18 -4.85
CA LEU A 10 -11.71 10.51 -6.13
C LEU A 10 -12.49 11.19 -7.26
N TRP A 11 -13.77 11.48 -7.03
CA TRP A 11 -14.59 12.14 -8.04
C TRP A 11 -14.08 13.55 -8.35
N THR A 12 -13.98 14.41 -7.35
CA THR A 12 -13.68 15.85 -7.55
C THR A 12 -12.24 16.12 -7.95
N LYS A 13 -11.29 15.28 -7.51
CA LYS A 13 -9.86 15.51 -7.75
C LYS A 13 -9.29 14.75 -8.94
N SER A 14 -9.98 13.69 -9.41
CA SER A 14 -9.41 12.81 -10.42
C SER A 14 -10.34 12.53 -11.59
N LEU A 15 -11.60 12.17 -11.37
CA LEU A 15 -12.46 11.63 -12.41
C LEU A 15 -13.40 12.68 -13.05
N SER A 16 -13.89 13.65 -12.30
CA SER A 16 -14.90 14.60 -12.81
C SER A 16 -14.42 15.39 -14.02
N GLY A 17 -13.15 15.80 -14.05
CA GLY A 17 -12.59 16.58 -15.17
C GLY A 17 -12.75 15.94 -16.55
N GLY A 18 -12.72 14.60 -16.63
CA GLY A 18 -12.93 13.88 -17.88
C GLY A 18 -14.32 13.25 -18.06
N CYS A 19 -15.10 13.16 -16.98
CA CYS A 19 -16.35 12.39 -16.96
C CYS A 19 -17.60 13.24 -16.65
N GLU A 20 -17.46 14.44 -16.11
CA GLU A 20 -18.56 15.21 -15.55
C GLU A 20 -19.54 15.71 -16.60
N TYR A 21 -19.06 15.99 -17.82
CA TYR A 21 -19.90 16.55 -18.88
C TYR A 21 -19.84 15.68 -20.14
N CYS A 22 -21.00 15.51 -20.76
CA CYS A 22 -21.13 14.99 -22.11
C CYS A 22 -22.24 15.70 -22.87
N GLU A 23 -22.22 15.69 -24.18
CA GLU A 23 -23.21 16.37 -25.04
C GLU A 23 -24.63 15.87 -24.83
N ALA A 24 -24.79 14.56 -24.60
CA ALA A 24 -26.10 13.96 -24.36
C ALA A 24 -26.75 14.40 -23.06
N ASN A 25 -26.02 15.00 -22.13
CA ASN A 25 -26.52 15.39 -20.82
C ASN A 25 -26.97 16.86 -20.74
N GLN A 26 -27.06 17.55 -21.87
CA GLN A 26 -27.55 18.94 -21.97
C GLN A 26 -26.82 19.91 -21.01
N GLY A 27 -25.52 19.72 -20.80
CA GLY A 27 -24.69 20.56 -19.93
C GLY A 27 -24.91 20.35 -18.43
N ARG A 28 -25.65 19.33 -18.02
CA ARG A 28 -25.78 18.98 -16.59
C ARG A 28 -24.60 18.13 -16.16
N PRO A 29 -23.97 18.39 -14.98
CA PRO A 29 -22.89 17.58 -14.50
C PRO A 29 -23.35 16.15 -14.18
N LEU A 30 -22.60 15.19 -14.67
CA LEU A 30 -22.78 13.77 -14.37
C LEU A 30 -22.19 13.45 -13.00
N GLN A 31 -22.66 12.38 -12.39
CA GLN A 31 -22.22 11.93 -11.07
C GLN A 31 -21.46 10.60 -11.21
N LEU A 32 -20.62 10.29 -10.25
CA LEU A 32 -19.85 9.03 -10.20
C LEU A 32 -20.73 7.78 -10.43
N THR A 33 -21.94 7.80 -9.91
CA THR A 33 -22.90 6.69 -10.00
C THR A 33 -23.48 6.47 -11.40
N VAL A 34 -23.29 7.42 -12.33
CA VAL A 34 -23.66 7.22 -13.74
C VAL A 34 -22.69 6.23 -14.41
N PHE A 35 -21.43 6.28 -14.03
CA PHE A 35 -20.37 5.47 -14.64
C PHE A 35 -20.06 4.17 -13.88
N PHE A 36 -20.28 4.18 -12.55
CA PHE A 36 -19.82 3.09 -11.69
C PHE A 36 -20.95 2.57 -10.79
N ASN A 37 -21.05 1.25 -10.73
CA ASN A 37 -21.79 0.59 -9.66
C ASN A 37 -20.94 0.61 -8.39
N ILE A 38 -21.35 1.40 -7.41
CA ILE A 38 -20.57 1.67 -6.20
C ILE A 38 -20.74 0.52 -5.20
N LEU A 39 -19.67 -0.22 -4.99
CA LEU A 39 -19.61 -1.30 -4.01
C LEU A 39 -18.99 -0.77 -2.70
N ARG A 40 -19.68 -0.97 -1.57
CA ARG A 40 -19.30 -0.45 -0.25
C ARG A 40 -18.80 -1.57 0.65
N PRO A 41 -17.56 -1.51 1.12
CA PRO A 41 -17.10 -2.41 2.17
C PRO A 41 -17.75 -2.04 3.52
N GLN A 42 -17.83 -3.03 4.39
CA GLN A 42 -18.31 -2.88 5.76
C GLN A 42 -17.15 -2.54 6.70
N ASN A 43 -17.40 -1.65 7.64
CA ASN A 43 -16.44 -1.38 8.70
C ASN A 43 -16.36 -2.60 9.63
N ILE A 44 -15.16 -3.04 9.93
CA ILE A 44 -14.87 -4.07 10.93
C ILE A 44 -13.75 -3.58 11.84
N GLU A 45 -13.71 -4.12 13.05
CA GLU A 45 -12.64 -3.87 14.00
C GLU A 45 -11.97 -5.19 14.38
N ILE A 46 -10.66 -5.23 14.33
CA ILE A 46 -9.85 -6.38 14.71
C ILE A 46 -8.78 -5.87 15.68
N GLU A 47 -8.83 -6.31 16.92
CA GLU A 47 -7.86 -5.95 17.97
C GLU A 47 -7.64 -4.43 18.08
N GLY A 48 -8.73 -3.66 18.11
CA GLY A 48 -8.72 -2.21 18.26
C GLY A 48 -8.33 -1.41 17.02
N ARG A 49 -8.03 -2.08 15.90
CA ARG A 49 -7.76 -1.42 14.61
C ARG A 49 -8.95 -1.51 13.68
N LYS A 50 -9.19 -0.44 12.94
CA LYS A 50 -10.28 -0.34 11.94
C LYS A 50 -9.82 -0.91 10.60
N PHE A 51 -10.68 -1.75 10.03
CA PHE A 51 -10.55 -2.30 8.68
C PHE A 51 -11.88 -2.19 7.94
N TRP A 52 -11.85 -2.49 6.65
CA TRP A 52 -13.05 -2.58 5.83
C TRP A 52 -13.07 -3.93 5.14
N ALA A 53 -14.14 -4.68 5.34
CA ALA A 53 -14.34 -5.98 4.72
C ALA A 53 -15.33 -5.87 3.55
N TYR A 54 -15.05 -6.60 2.49
CA TYR A 54 -15.95 -6.72 1.35
C TYR A 54 -15.93 -8.15 0.82
N LYS A 55 -17.12 -8.67 0.51
CA LYS A 55 -17.25 -9.99 -0.11
C LYS A 55 -18.16 -9.92 -1.33
N HIS A 56 -17.70 -10.47 -2.45
CA HIS A 56 -18.47 -10.59 -3.68
C HIS A 56 -18.14 -11.91 -4.39
N GLY A 57 -19.10 -12.82 -4.42
CA GLY A 57 -18.85 -14.17 -4.93
C GLY A 57 -17.69 -14.84 -4.19
N PRO A 58 -16.67 -15.34 -4.89
CA PRO A 58 -15.51 -15.99 -4.28
C PRO A 58 -14.45 -14.99 -3.76
N ILE A 59 -14.62 -13.69 -3.98
CA ILE A 59 -13.64 -12.68 -3.59
C ILE A 59 -13.97 -12.13 -2.22
N GLU A 60 -13.06 -12.28 -1.27
CA GLU A 60 -13.09 -11.67 0.05
C GLU A 60 -11.92 -10.69 0.18
N LEU A 61 -12.20 -9.46 0.57
CA LEU A 61 -11.20 -8.42 0.75
C LEU A 61 -11.24 -7.89 2.18
N VAL A 62 -10.08 -7.71 2.77
CA VAL A 62 -9.88 -6.86 3.95
C VAL A 62 -8.99 -5.72 3.53
N ILE A 63 -9.49 -4.49 3.65
CA ILE A 63 -8.79 -3.27 3.28
C ILE A 63 -8.34 -2.58 4.57
N MET A 64 -7.11 -2.09 4.60
CA MET A 64 -6.53 -1.37 5.72
C MET A 64 -5.93 -0.05 5.27
N ARG A 65 -6.01 0.97 6.11
CA ARG A 65 -5.24 2.20 5.88
C ARG A 65 -3.77 1.96 6.19
N THR A 66 -2.94 2.44 5.29
CA THR A 66 -1.48 2.46 5.48
C THR A 66 -1.00 3.90 5.60
N ARG A 67 0.11 4.09 6.30
CA ARG A 67 0.75 5.39 6.49
C ARG A 67 1.73 5.62 5.35
N HIS A 68 1.63 6.78 4.68
CA HIS A 68 2.51 7.08 3.55
C HIS A 68 3.05 8.51 3.64
N PHE A 69 2.33 9.51 3.13
CA PHE A 69 2.80 10.89 3.06
C PHE A 69 2.02 11.78 4.05
N PRO A 70 2.65 12.78 4.68
CA PRO A 70 4.08 13.11 4.68
C PRO A 70 4.93 12.12 5.50
N ASP A 71 6.24 12.13 5.29
CA ASP A 71 7.21 11.29 6.02
C ASP A 71 7.23 11.54 7.54
N THR A 72 6.74 12.70 7.96
CA THR A 72 6.57 13.08 9.37
C THR A 72 5.30 12.54 10.02
N ALA A 73 4.40 11.93 9.26
CA ALA A 73 3.15 11.39 9.82
C ALA A 73 3.46 10.23 10.79
N ILE A 74 2.94 10.33 12.02
CA ILE A 74 3.11 9.30 13.05
C ILE A 74 1.90 8.35 13.13
N SER A 75 0.80 8.70 12.48
CA SER A 75 -0.42 7.89 12.43
C SER A 75 -1.04 7.92 11.04
N VAL A 76 -1.96 6.97 10.78
CA VAL A 76 -2.73 6.95 9.53
C VAL A 76 -3.66 8.15 9.39
N ASP A 77 -4.05 8.79 10.49
CA ASP A 77 -4.95 9.95 10.46
C ASP A 77 -4.22 11.24 10.05
N GLU A 78 -2.92 11.29 10.26
CA GLU A 78 -2.03 12.38 9.81
C GLU A 78 -1.52 12.17 8.37
N SER A 79 -1.72 10.97 7.84
CA SER A 79 -1.23 10.57 6.53
C SER A 79 -2.26 10.79 5.44
N GLN A 80 -1.80 11.09 4.23
CA GLN A 80 -2.63 10.97 3.05
C GLN A 80 -3.20 9.55 2.94
N TRP A 81 -4.36 9.44 2.28
CA TRP A 81 -5.05 8.16 2.18
C TRP A 81 -4.29 7.19 1.28
N CYS A 82 -3.71 6.17 1.90
CA CYS A 82 -3.19 4.98 1.23
C CYS A 82 -3.83 3.73 1.83
N SER A 83 -3.85 2.65 1.08
CA SER A 83 -4.51 1.42 1.51
C SER A 83 -3.75 0.18 1.07
N GLY A 84 -3.56 -0.74 2.00
CA GLY A 84 -3.23 -2.12 1.71
C GLY A 84 -4.49 -2.98 1.57
N VAL A 85 -4.34 -4.17 1.02
CA VAL A 85 -5.44 -5.12 0.84
C VAL A 85 -4.99 -6.55 1.11
N PHE A 86 -5.86 -7.31 1.79
CA PHE A 86 -5.70 -8.74 2.00
C PHE A 86 -6.81 -9.47 1.26
N ILE A 87 -6.45 -10.32 0.32
CA ILE A 87 -7.34 -10.95 -0.64
C ILE A 87 -7.47 -12.43 -0.31
N ASN A 88 -8.70 -12.91 -0.09
CA ASN A 88 -9.05 -14.31 0.15
C ASN A 88 -8.23 -14.96 1.28
N ARG A 89 -7.69 -14.19 2.20
CA ARG A 89 -6.76 -14.62 3.26
C ARG A 89 -5.50 -15.33 2.72
N LYS A 90 -5.09 -15.01 1.49
CA LYS A 90 -3.98 -15.65 0.79
C LYS A 90 -2.94 -14.68 0.31
N VAL A 91 -3.38 -13.56 -0.27
CA VAL A 91 -2.49 -12.56 -0.87
C VAL A 91 -2.61 -11.26 -0.10
N TRP A 92 -1.51 -10.79 0.46
CA TRP A 92 -1.45 -9.48 1.08
C TRP A 92 -0.65 -8.51 0.21
N ILE A 93 -1.17 -7.31 -0.01
CA ILE A 93 -0.54 -6.23 -0.76
C ILE A 93 -0.54 -4.99 0.12
N SER A 94 0.62 -4.42 0.40
CA SER A 94 0.75 -3.29 1.33
C SER A 94 0.10 -1.98 0.81
N GLY A 95 0.02 -1.78 -0.50
CA GLY A 95 -0.09 -0.44 -1.06
C GLY A 95 1.16 0.38 -0.75
N ASP A 96 1.20 1.63 -1.12
CA ASP A 96 2.28 2.54 -0.74
C ASP A 96 2.26 2.77 0.77
N THR A 97 3.37 2.51 1.45
CA THR A 97 3.40 2.55 2.92
C THR A 97 4.77 2.81 3.49
N MET A 98 4.82 3.62 4.53
CA MET A 98 5.96 3.58 5.47
C MET A 98 5.99 2.25 6.19
N PHE A 99 7.13 1.93 6.80
CA PHE A 99 7.28 0.71 7.58
C PHE A 99 6.31 0.69 8.78
N ASP A 100 5.56 -0.40 8.88
CA ASP A 100 4.74 -0.76 10.03
C ASP A 100 4.84 -2.29 10.19
N ALA A 101 5.59 -2.77 11.16
CA ALA A 101 5.81 -4.19 11.37
C ALA A 101 4.54 -4.98 11.72
N ASP A 102 3.52 -4.32 12.27
CA ASP A 102 2.31 -5.00 12.73
C ASP A 102 1.52 -5.62 11.57
N TYR A 103 1.36 -4.90 10.47
CA TYR A 103 0.60 -5.41 9.33
C TYR A 103 1.26 -6.63 8.66
N PRO A 104 2.53 -6.59 8.25
CA PRO A 104 3.17 -7.77 7.67
C PRO A 104 3.25 -8.96 8.64
N ILE A 105 3.45 -8.74 9.93
CA ILE A 105 3.45 -9.84 10.93
C ILE A 105 2.04 -10.43 11.06
N ARG A 106 1.03 -9.59 11.19
CA ARG A 106 -0.37 -10.02 11.36
C ARG A 106 -0.89 -10.78 10.15
N PHE A 107 -0.76 -10.20 8.97
CA PHE A 107 -1.26 -10.79 7.73
C PHE A 107 -0.30 -11.83 7.14
N GLY A 108 1.01 -11.68 7.34
CA GLY A 108 2.01 -12.62 6.86
C GLY A 108 1.88 -14.02 7.43
N ARG A 109 1.43 -14.16 8.67
CA ARG A 109 1.14 -15.48 9.26
C ARG A 109 -0.01 -16.21 8.56
N LEU A 110 -0.94 -15.46 7.97
CA LEU A 110 -2.12 -15.98 7.29
C LEU A 110 -1.92 -16.07 5.77
N ALA A 111 -1.10 -15.20 5.19
CA ALA A 111 -0.87 -15.10 3.77
C ALA A 111 -0.08 -16.31 3.23
N GLU A 112 -0.39 -16.71 2.00
CA GLU A 112 0.45 -17.60 1.19
C GLU A 112 1.56 -16.80 0.49
N VAL A 113 1.25 -15.55 0.08
CA VAL A 113 2.18 -14.64 -0.58
C VAL A 113 1.90 -13.20 -0.16
N MET A 114 2.95 -12.40 -0.10
CA MET A 114 2.91 -10.99 0.27
C MET A 114 3.62 -10.14 -0.77
N PHE A 115 3.04 -8.98 -1.09
CA PHE A 115 3.68 -7.94 -1.89
C PHE A 115 3.84 -6.69 -1.03
N HIS A 116 5.08 -6.26 -0.80
CA HIS A 116 5.36 -5.10 0.05
C HIS A 116 6.03 -4.00 -0.74
N ASP A 117 5.51 -2.78 -0.58
CA ASP A 117 6.14 -1.55 -1.02
C ASP A 117 7.52 -1.39 -0.38
N THR A 118 8.50 -0.96 -1.15
CA THR A 118 9.85 -0.75 -0.63
C THR A 118 10.60 0.36 -1.36
N GLN A 119 11.51 0.98 -0.61
CA GLN A 119 12.59 1.80 -1.15
C GLN A 119 13.94 1.24 -0.71
N LEU A 120 14.97 1.51 -1.51
CA LEU A 120 16.30 0.93 -1.32
C LEU A 120 17.21 1.80 -0.42
N PHE A 121 16.67 2.85 0.19
CA PHE A 121 17.39 3.74 1.10
C PHE A 121 16.56 3.97 2.36
N PHE A 122 17.19 4.39 3.42
CA PHE A 122 16.53 4.63 4.70
C PHE A 122 15.88 6.02 4.77
N GLY A 123 14.70 6.08 5.39
CA GLY A 123 13.90 7.30 5.55
C GLY A 123 13.12 7.67 4.29
N GLY A 124 12.04 8.41 4.45
CA GLY A 124 11.11 8.77 3.40
C GLY A 124 9.71 8.19 3.64
N VAL A 125 8.93 8.09 2.58
CA VAL A 125 7.50 7.76 2.67
C VAL A 125 7.17 6.29 2.38
N HIS A 126 8.17 5.50 2.00
CA HIS A 126 8.07 4.06 1.76
C HIS A 126 8.88 3.28 2.78
N ALA A 127 8.49 2.03 3.02
CA ALA A 127 9.27 1.13 3.86
C ALA A 127 10.67 0.90 3.25
N SER A 128 11.71 1.10 4.02
CA SER A 128 13.06 0.81 3.55
C SER A 128 13.34 -0.69 3.58
N TYR A 129 14.22 -1.15 2.68
CA TYR A 129 14.71 -2.52 2.70
C TYR A 129 15.31 -2.88 4.07
N GLN A 130 16.07 -1.97 4.69
CA GLN A 130 16.69 -2.16 6.00
C GLN A 130 15.67 -2.39 7.12
N GLU A 131 14.51 -1.76 7.04
CA GLU A 131 13.42 -2.00 7.99
C GLU A 131 12.75 -3.35 7.71
N LEU A 132 12.52 -3.68 6.45
CA LEU A 132 11.85 -4.93 6.07
C LEU A 132 12.66 -6.18 6.45
N ILE A 133 13.99 -6.15 6.39
CA ILE A 133 14.82 -7.28 6.81
C ILE A 133 14.76 -7.56 8.33
N THR A 134 14.25 -6.63 9.13
CA THR A 134 14.02 -6.85 10.57
C THR A 134 12.80 -7.70 10.88
N LEU A 135 11.92 -7.92 9.90
CA LEU A 135 10.74 -8.77 10.06
C LEU A 135 11.14 -10.25 10.29
N PRO A 136 10.28 -11.03 10.97
CA PRO A 136 10.49 -12.46 11.15
C PRO A 136 10.73 -13.19 9.83
N GLU A 137 11.60 -14.18 9.84
CA GLU A 137 12.00 -14.94 8.64
C GLU A 137 10.81 -15.62 7.96
N ASP A 138 9.89 -16.19 8.72
CA ASP A 138 8.68 -16.84 8.22
C ASP A 138 7.72 -15.88 7.51
N VAL A 139 7.76 -14.59 7.84
CA VAL A 139 7.06 -13.51 7.15
C VAL A 139 7.81 -13.12 5.88
N ARG A 140 9.12 -12.89 5.99
CA ARG A 140 9.98 -12.51 4.87
C ARG A 140 9.99 -13.54 3.75
N ALA A 141 10.02 -14.83 4.09
CA ALA A 141 10.04 -15.92 3.12
C ALA A 141 8.85 -15.95 2.15
N LYS A 142 7.79 -15.23 2.44
CA LYS A 142 6.58 -15.11 1.60
C LYS A 142 6.47 -13.76 0.88
N MET A 143 7.46 -12.87 1.06
CA MET A 143 7.36 -11.48 0.67
C MET A 143 8.10 -11.20 -0.63
N PHE A 144 7.41 -10.59 -1.57
CA PHE A 144 7.96 -9.99 -2.77
C PHE A 144 7.96 -8.48 -2.61
N LEU A 145 9.06 -7.84 -2.98
CA LEU A 145 9.20 -6.40 -2.88
C LEU A 145 8.89 -5.75 -4.23
N TYR A 146 8.25 -4.60 -4.20
CA TYR A 146 7.91 -3.83 -5.40
C TYR A 146 8.06 -2.32 -5.16
N HIS A 147 7.89 -1.52 -6.22
CA HIS A 147 7.92 -0.05 -6.19
C HIS A 147 9.32 0.55 -5.96
N TYR A 148 10.36 -0.26 -6.01
CA TYR A 148 11.75 0.22 -6.00
C TYR A 148 12.21 0.64 -7.40
N ARG A 149 13.34 1.35 -7.46
CA ARG A 149 13.89 1.87 -8.71
C ARG A 149 14.56 0.77 -9.55
N ASP A 150 14.75 1.04 -10.85
CA ASP A 150 15.39 0.14 -11.82
C ASP A 150 16.87 -0.18 -11.51
N ASN A 151 17.49 0.57 -10.60
CA ASN A 151 18.86 0.36 -10.17
C ASN A 151 19.01 -0.56 -8.93
N TRP A 152 18.05 -1.41 -8.72
CA TRP A 152 18.02 -2.33 -7.56
C TRP A 152 19.24 -3.28 -7.51
N ASP A 153 19.81 -3.63 -8.67
CA ASP A 153 21.01 -4.46 -8.84
C ASP A 153 22.33 -3.68 -8.67
N LYS A 154 22.27 -2.37 -8.40
CA LYS A 154 23.42 -1.47 -8.27
C LYS A 154 23.36 -0.71 -6.93
N PRO A 155 23.63 -1.38 -5.81
CA PRO A 155 23.51 -0.77 -4.48
C PRO A 155 24.27 0.54 -4.31
N GLU A 156 25.39 0.70 -5.01
CA GLU A 156 26.20 1.91 -5.01
C GLU A 156 25.49 3.14 -5.62
N THR A 157 24.41 2.92 -6.38
CA THR A 157 23.61 4.00 -6.99
C THR A 157 22.32 4.31 -6.23
N TRP A 158 22.06 3.59 -5.14
CA TRP A 158 20.89 3.87 -4.31
C TRP A 158 21.05 5.23 -3.63
N ALA A 159 19.96 5.95 -3.42
CA ALA A 159 19.95 7.34 -3.00
C ALA A 159 20.92 7.62 -1.86
N GLY A 160 22.09 8.16 -2.20
CA GLY A 160 23.19 8.37 -1.29
C GLY A 160 24.03 7.13 -0.99
N GLY A 161 23.65 5.91 -1.41
CA GLY A 161 24.41 4.67 -1.27
C GLY A 161 24.86 4.31 0.16
N THR A 162 24.37 5.05 1.13
CA THR A 162 24.79 4.95 2.54
C THR A 162 23.58 4.86 3.44
N ASP A 163 23.68 4.05 4.45
CA ASP A 163 22.75 4.06 5.57
C ASP A 163 22.81 5.44 6.26
N LYS A 164 21.64 6.06 6.43
CA LYS A 164 21.50 7.39 7.04
C LYS A 164 22.01 7.44 8.49
N TYR A 165 22.03 6.31 9.18
CA TYR A 165 22.41 6.24 10.59
C TYR A 165 23.85 5.76 10.79
N THR A 166 24.34 4.85 9.95
CA THR A 166 25.71 4.31 10.08
C THR A 166 26.69 4.97 9.14
N GLY A 167 26.24 5.63 8.08
CA GLY A 167 27.10 6.17 7.03
C GLY A 167 27.77 5.12 6.15
N ASP A 168 27.46 3.81 6.39
CA ASP A 168 28.04 2.72 5.63
C ASP A 168 27.31 2.52 4.30
N PRO A 169 28.02 2.08 3.25
CA PRO A 169 27.37 1.60 2.04
C PRO A 169 26.40 0.48 2.39
N VAL A 170 25.19 0.51 1.85
CA VAL A 170 24.25 -0.60 1.98
C VAL A 170 24.81 -1.80 1.26
N LYS A 171 25.48 -2.69 2.01
CA LYS A 171 26.30 -3.80 1.47
C LYS A 171 25.52 -5.08 1.25
N ASP A 172 24.42 -5.27 1.94
CA ASP A 172 23.71 -6.54 1.90
C ASP A 172 22.64 -6.51 0.83
N GLY A 173 23.03 -7.13 -0.27
CA GLY A 173 22.23 -7.21 -1.47
C GLY A 173 20.89 -7.87 -1.26
N PHE A 174 19.96 -7.37 -1.96
CA PHE A 174 18.61 -7.82 -2.26
C PHE A 174 18.52 -9.27 -2.80
N LEU A 175 19.66 -9.91 -3.06
CA LEU A 175 19.79 -11.17 -3.80
C LEU A 175 19.17 -12.41 -3.13
N GLY A 176 18.80 -12.36 -1.87
CA GLY A 176 18.21 -13.52 -1.18
C GLY A 176 16.70 -13.69 -1.37
N TRP A 177 16.00 -12.70 -1.98
CA TRP A 177 14.55 -12.68 -2.05
C TRP A 177 14.00 -12.92 -3.45
N THR A 178 14.83 -12.81 -4.48
CA THR A 178 14.44 -12.99 -5.89
C THR A 178 14.76 -14.37 -6.46
N GLU A 179 15.48 -15.22 -5.71
CA GLU A 179 15.92 -16.55 -6.18
C GLU A 179 15.05 -17.73 -5.66
N GLN A 180 13.80 -17.47 -5.24
CA GLN A 180 12.86 -18.54 -4.90
C GLN A 180 11.75 -18.70 -5.91
#